data_8c5a519dc84d3b1929976872ea6131c0
#
_entry.id   8c5a519dc84d3b1929976872ea6131c0
#
_cell.length_a   1.000
_cell.length_b   1.000
_cell.length_c   1.000
_cell.angle_alpha   90.00
_cell.angle_beta   90.00
_cell.angle_gamma   90.00
#
_symmetry.space_group_name_H-M   'P 1'
#
loop_
_entity.id
_entity.type
_entity.pdbx_description
1 polymer ?
#
loop_
_entity_poly.entity_id
_entity_poly.type
_entity_poly.pdbx_seq_one_letter_code
_entity_poly.pdbx_strand_id
1 'polypeptide(L)'
;MSQTSYTKSDQTKSVANLTLPPSLWAATATPAPETPMLAGEGRADVAIIGGGFTGLSAALHLATANEGGTDVAVLEAAEPGWGASGRNGGQVIPGLKEDPRQILSRFGEKDGEAMVRASGAAADLVFDLIKRFEIDCDGQQTGWIQAAHMPHMLGDLQKRHGDWAARDANVAWLEADELSRRMGDD
;
A
#
# COMPACT_ATOMS: atom_id res chain seq x y z
N MET A 1 -21.19 24.14 27.64
CA MET A 1 -20.67 23.63 26.37
C MET A 1 -20.26 24.81 25.53
N SER A 2 -18.97 25.11 25.45
CA SER A 2 -18.43 26.26 24.71
C SER A 2 -18.33 25.89 23.23
N GLN A 3 -19.10 26.53 22.37
CA GLN A 3 -18.94 26.45 20.91
C GLN A 3 -17.72 27.29 20.51
N THR A 4 -16.64 26.64 20.12
CA THR A 4 -15.49 27.30 19.51
C THR A 4 -15.89 27.68 18.08
N SER A 5 -16.14 28.98 17.85
CA SER A 5 -16.44 29.52 16.51
C SER A 5 -15.11 29.53 15.70
N TYR A 6 -14.96 28.64 14.75
CA TYR A 6 -13.92 28.71 13.72
C TYR A 6 -14.22 29.86 12.76
N THR A 7 -13.35 30.85 12.70
CA THR A 7 -13.51 31.97 11.77
C THR A 7 -12.85 31.67 10.42
N LYS A 8 -13.45 32.12 9.32
CA LYS A 8 -12.99 31.89 7.94
C LYS A 8 -11.55 32.37 7.65
N SER A 9 -10.97 33.23 8.52
CA SER A 9 -9.60 33.75 8.39
C SER A 9 -8.50 32.78 8.82
N ASP A 10 -8.84 31.74 9.61
CA ASP A 10 -7.85 30.74 10.04
C ASP A 10 -7.65 29.63 9.01
N GLN A 11 -8.58 29.46 8.08
CA GLN A 11 -8.50 28.42 7.04
C GLN A 11 -7.51 28.78 5.91
N THR A 12 -7.29 30.05 5.64
CA THR A 12 -6.42 30.49 4.53
C THR A 12 -4.92 30.47 4.86
N LYS A 13 -4.54 30.39 6.12
CA LYS A 13 -3.12 30.33 6.54
C LYS A 13 -2.51 28.94 6.58
N SER A 14 -3.33 27.89 6.51
CA SER A 14 -2.87 26.48 6.67
C SER A 14 -2.46 25.79 5.38
N VAL A 15 -2.82 26.33 4.21
CA VAL A 15 -2.63 25.63 2.91
C VAL A 15 -1.45 26.18 2.08
N ALA A 16 -0.82 27.27 2.51
CA ALA A 16 0.32 27.84 1.82
C ALA A 16 1.60 27.02 2.10
N ASN A 17 2.06 26.24 1.13
CA ASN A 17 3.32 25.48 1.05
C ASN A 17 3.33 24.05 1.60
N LEU A 18 2.36 23.23 1.25
CA LEU A 18 2.49 21.77 1.39
C LEU A 18 3.24 21.19 0.16
N THR A 19 4.52 21.49 0.04
CA THR A 19 5.37 20.82 -0.95
C THR A 19 5.61 19.37 -0.54
N LEU A 20 5.80 18.49 -1.51
CA LEU A 20 6.22 17.11 -1.24
C LEU A 20 7.48 17.11 -0.37
N PRO A 21 7.50 16.34 0.72
CA PRO A 21 8.71 16.22 1.52
C PRO A 21 9.85 15.62 0.70
N PRO A 22 11.11 16.00 0.95
CA PRO A 22 12.25 15.46 0.24
C PRO A 22 12.34 13.94 0.52
N SER A 23 12.07 13.14 -0.50
CA SER A 23 12.18 11.68 -0.45
C SER A 23 12.74 11.18 -1.78
N LEU A 24 13.28 9.96 -1.80
CA LEU A 24 13.68 9.32 -3.05
C LEU A 24 12.52 9.32 -4.05
N TRP A 25 11.34 8.95 -3.60
CA TRP A 25 10.14 8.87 -4.42
C TRP A 25 9.77 10.22 -5.02
N ALA A 26 9.80 11.29 -4.25
CA ALA A 26 9.53 12.64 -4.76
C ALA A 26 10.59 13.11 -5.77
N ALA A 27 11.84 12.63 -5.64
CA ALA A 27 12.95 13.02 -6.52
C ALA A 27 12.97 12.24 -7.84
N THR A 28 12.43 11.01 -7.88
CA THR A 28 12.53 10.10 -9.03
C THR A 28 11.19 9.83 -9.71
N ALA A 29 10.05 10.14 -9.06
CA ALA A 29 8.74 9.94 -9.64
C ALA A 29 8.51 10.85 -10.86
N THR A 30 7.79 10.33 -11.85
CA THR A 30 7.23 11.14 -12.93
C THR A 30 6.40 12.27 -12.33
N PRO A 31 6.56 13.53 -12.78
CA PRO A 31 5.78 14.64 -12.25
C PRO A 31 4.28 14.36 -12.32
N ALA A 32 3.59 14.60 -11.23
CA ALA A 32 2.13 14.46 -11.19
C ALA A 32 1.49 15.49 -12.14
N PRO A 33 0.35 15.17 -12.76
CA PRO A 33 -0.42 16.15 -13.51
C PRO A 33 -0.86 17.30 -12.59
N GLU A 34 -0.91 18.52 -13.12
CA GLU A 34 -1.44 19.66 -12.38
C GLU A 34 -2.90 19.41 -12.01
N THR A 35 -3.21 19.50 -10.75
CA THR A 35 -4.57 19.41 -10.22
C THR A 35 -4.98 20.77 -9.66
N PRO A 36 -6.03 21.41 -10.22
CA PRO A 36 -6.45 22.72 -9.74
C PRO A 36 -7.07 22.62 -8.34
N MET A 37 -6.95 23.70 -7.56
CA MET A 37 -7.69 23.83 -6.32
C MET A 37 -9.18 23.77 -6.59
N LEU A 38 -9.90 22.99 -5.77
CA LEU A 38 -11.37 22.97 -5.86
C LEU A 38 -11.93 24.37 -5.59
N ALA A 39 -12.62 24.92 -6.57
CA ALA A 39 -13.30 26.20 -6.48
C ALA A 39 -14.80 26.00 -6.64
N GLY A 40 -15.59 26.54 -5.71
CA GLY A 40 -17.05 26.44 -5.74
C GLY A 40 -17.58 25.07 -5.31
N GLU A 41 -18.66 24.65 -5.93
CA GLU A 41 -19.35 23.39 -5.67
C GLU A 41 -19.20 22.44 -6.85
N GLY A 42 -18.95 21.16 -6.57
CA GLY A 42 -18.89 20.09 -7.55
C GLY A 42 -19.83 18.95 -7.17
N ARG A 43 -20.10 18.07 -8.12
CA ARG A 43 -20.83 16.82 -7.91
C ARG A 43 -20.02 15.67 -8.45
N ALA A 44 -20.07 14.55 -7.76
CA ALA A 44 -19.56 13.25 -8.16
C ALA A 44 -20.43 12.16 -7.55
N ASP A 45 -20.42 10.97 -8.11
CA ASP A 45 -21.10 9.82 -7.49
C ASP A 45 -20.42 9.41 -6.19
N VAL A 46 -19.09 9.50 -6.16
CA VAL A 46 -18.26 9.20 -4.98
C VAL A 46 -17.19 10.26 -4.79
N ALA A 47 -17.15 10.87 -3.61
CA ALA A 47 -16.06 11.77 -3.20
C ALA A 47 -15.15 11.06 -2.20
N ILE A 48 -13.84 11.02 -2.50
CA ILE A 48 -12.80 10.40 -1.69
C ILE A 48 -11.90 11.47 -1.11
N ILE A 49 -11.72 11.48 0.21
CA ILE A 49 -10.84 12.41 0.90
C ILE A 49 -9.48 11.75 1.14
N GLY A 50 -8.45 12.31 0.54
CA GLY A 50 -7.06 11.87 0.64
C GLY A 50 -6.56 11.11 -0.60
N GLY A 51 -5.46 11.60 -1.18
CA GLY A 51 -4.77 11.06 -2.35
C GLY A 51 -3.60 10.12 -2.00
N GLY A 52 -3.72 9.36 -0.92
CA GLY A 52 -2.77 8.28 -0.60
C GLY A 52 -3.13 6.96 -1.27
N PHE A 53 -2.38 5.87 -1.02
CA PHE A 53 -2.63 4.54 -1.62
C PHE A 53 -4.09 4.10 -1.50
N THR A 54 -4.70 4.24 -0.33
CA THR A 54 -6.08 3.81 -0.10
C THR A 54 -7.07 4.58 -0.96
N GLY A 55 -6.95 5.91 -0.99
CA GLY A 55 -7.88 6.76 -1.74
C GLY A 55 -7.70 6.59 -3.25
N LEU A 56 -6.47 6.56 -3.74
CA LEU A 56 -6.19 6.35 -5.17
C LEU A 56 -6.60 4.95 -5.64
N SER A 57 -6.34 3.92 -4.83
CA SER A 57 -6.78 2.55 -5.13
C SER A 57 -8.31 2.46 -5.19
N ALA A 58 -9.01 3.03 -4.23
CA ALA A 58 -10.47 3.07 -4.23
C ALA A 58 -11.01 3.80 -5.46
N ALA A 59 -10.45 4.97 -5.79
CA ALA A 59 -10.84 5.75 -6.97
C ALA A 59 -10.64 4.96 -8.26
N LEU A 60 -9.48 4.34 -8.43
CA LEU A 60 -9.14 3.56 -9.60
C LEU A 60 -10.11 2.39 -9.79
N HIS A 61 -10.36 1.61 -8.74
CA HIS A 61 -11.25 0.45 -8.80
C HIS A 61 -12.70 0.87 -9.07
N LEU A 62 -13.19 1.96 -8.47
CA LEU A 62 -14.54 2.48 -8.75
C LEU A 62 -14.66 2.99 -10.17
N ALA A 63 -13.68 3.76 -10.65
CA ALA A 63 -13.69 4.30 -12.00
C ALA A 63 -13.59 3.22 -13.09
N THR A 64 -13.01 2.05 -12.77
CA THR A 64 -12.80 0.96 -13.73
C THR A 64 -13.72 -0.26 -13.52
N ALA A 65 -14.60 -0.24 -12.53
CA ALA A 65 -15.42 -1.41 -12.14
C ALA A 65 -16.50 -1.80 -13.17
N ASN A 66 -17.02 -0.84 -13.95
CA ASN A 66 -18.14 -1.04 -14.86
C ASN A 66 -17.86 -0.42 -16.25
N GLU A 67 -18.56 -0.88 -17.27
CA GLU A 67 -18.64 -0.18 -18.56
C GLU A 67 -19.29 1.20 -18.36
N GLY A 68 -18.49 2.27 -18.42
CA GLY A 68 -18.90 3.64 -18.16
C GLY A 68 -18.35 4.23 -16.86
N GLY A 69 -17.80 3.39 -15.98
CA GLY A 69 -17.17 3.81 -14.74
C GLY A 69 -18.12 4.46 -13.72
N THR A 70 -17.60 4.77 -12.57
CA THR A 70 -18.25 5.62 -11.56
C THR A 70 -17.58 6.99 -11.61
N ASP A 71 -18.35 8.08 -11.59
CA ASP A 71 -17.79 9.44 -11.48
C ASP A 71 -17.21 9.63 -10.08
N VAL A 72 -15.89 9.73 -10.00
CA VAL A 72 -15.16 9.77 -8.71
C VAL A 72 -14.32 11.04 -8.63
N ALA A 73 -14.51 11.81 -7.56
CA ALA A 73 -13.67 12.93 -7.20
C ALA A 73 -12.73 12.55 -6.05
N VAL A 74 -11.43 12.72 -6.23
CA VAL A 74 -10.43 12.61 -5.15
C VAL A 74 -10.04 14.01 -4.70
N LEU A 75 -10.20 14.29 -3.42
CA LEU A 75 -9.86 15.58 -2.80
C LEU A 75 -8.63 15.38 -1.90
N GLU A 76 -7.51 15.99 -2.30
CA GLU A 76 -6.25 15.95 -1.54
C GLU A 76 -5.91 17.34 -1.02
N ALA A 77 -5.43 17.42 0.21
CA ALA A 77 -5.10 18.70 0.85
C ALA A 77 -3.76 19.29 0.36
N ALA A 78 -2.90 18.46 -0.16
CA ALA A 78 -1.56 18.84 -0.66
C ALA A 78 -1.36 18.32 -2.08
N GLU A 79 -0.62 17.23 -2.20
CA GLU A 79 -0.36 16.51 -3.46
C GLU A 79 -0.59 15.02 -3.23
N PRO A 80 -1.02 14.25 -4.26
CA PRO A 80 -1.12 12.80 -4.14
C PRO A 80 0.18 12.18 -3.64
N GLY A 81 0.08 11.34 -2.61
CA GLY A 81 1.27 10.72 -2.01
C GLY A 81 2.01 11.57 -0.98
N TRP A 82 1.59 12.78 -0.66
CA TRP A 82 2.28 13.64 0.32
C TRP A 82 2.44 12.99 1.71
N GLY A 83 1.49 12.19 2.13
CA GLY A 83 1.52 11.46 3.39
C GLY A 83 2.45 10.24 3.42
N ALA A 84 2.10 9.23 4.20
CA ALA A 84 2.86 7.99 4.37
C ALA A 84 3.06 7.22 3.05
N SER A 85 2.14 7.37 2.09
CA SER A 85 2.21 6.71 0.79
C SER A 85 3.44 7.11 -0.05
N GLY A 86 3.94 8.34 0.11
CA GLY A 86 5.17 8.79 -0.56
C GLY A 86 6.41 8.80 0.34
N ARG A 87 6.36 8.15 1.52
CA ARG A 87 7.45 8.14 2.52
C ARG A 87 7.76 6.76 3.06
N ASN A 88 7.25 5.72 2.42
CA ASN A 88 7.53 4.32 2.82
C ASN A 88 8.85 3.83 2.24
N GLY A 89 9.24 2.60 2.59
CA GLY A 89 10.47 1.99 2.10
C GLY A 89 10.38 1.41 0.68
N GLY A 90 9.23 1.49 0.01
CA GLY A 90 9.01 0.95 -1.34
C GLY A 90 8.96 -0.57 -1.41
N GLN A 91 8.95 -1.26 -0.28
CA GLN A 91 8.90 -2.72 -0.24
C GLN A 91 7.46 -3.21 -0.45
N VAL A 92 7.27 -4.03 -1.47
CA VAL A 92 6.00 -4.68 -1.78
C VAL A 92 6.07 -6.13 -1.28
N ILE A 93 5.56 -6.36 -0.06
CA ILE A 93 5.65 -7.63 0.65
C ILE A 93 4.24 -8.21 0.82
N PRO A 94 4.01 -9.50 0.47
CA PRO A 94 2.72 -10.14 0.69
C PRO A 94 2.48 -10.45 2.17
N GLY A 95 1.21 -10.53 2.56
CA GLY A 95 0.81 -10.88 3.92
C GLY A 95 0.69 -9.69 4.86
N LEU A 96 0.28 -9.99 6.09
CA LEU A 96 0.20 -9.05 7.19
C LEU A 96 1.38 -9.27 8.16
N LYS A 97 1.47 -8.42 9.18
CA LYS A 97 2.46 -8.58 10.26
C LYS A 97 2.27 -9.90 11.01
N GLU A 98 1.02 -10.23 11.29
CA GLU A 98 0.61 -11.48 11.95
C GLU A 98 0.64 -12.65 10.97
N ASP A 99 1.02 -13.82 11.47
CA ASP A 99 0.99 -15.06 10.72
C ASP A 99 -0.45 -15.52 10.45
N PRO A 100 -0.71 -16.29 9.38
CA PRO A 100 -2.04 -16.79 9.06
C PRO A 100 -2.78 -17.40 10.24
N ARG A 101 -2.13 -18.25 11.05
CA ARG A 101 -2.74 -18.85 12.24
C ARG A 101 -3.16 -17.84 13.29
N GLN A 102 -2.41 -16.74 13.46
CA GLN A 102 -2.73 -15.69 14.42
C GLN A 102 -3.95 -14.89 13.96
N ILE A 103 -4.03 -14.65 12.64
CA ILE A 103 -5.18 -13.99 12.02
C ILE A 103 -6.44 -14.85 12.19
N LEU A 104 -6.35 -16.15 11.90
CA LEU A 104 -7.48 -17.08 12.10
C LEU A 104 -7.90 -17.17 13.55
N SER A 105 -6.96 -17.25 14.48
CA SER A 105 -7.24 -17.28 15.93
C SER A 105 -7.99 -16.04 16.40
N ARG A 106 -7.71 -14.87 15.79
CA ARG A 106 -8.29 -13.59 16.19
C ARG A 106 -9.62 -13.28 15.53
N PHE A 107 -9.78 -13.63 14.27
CA PHE A 107 -10.94 -13.23 13.44
C PHE A 107 -11.83 -14.41 13.04
N GLY A 108 -11.52 -15.62 13.49
CA GLY A 108 -12.21 -16.85 13.09
C GLY A 108 -11.79 -17.34 11.70
N GLU A 109 -12.20 -18.54 11.37
CA GLU A 109 -11.75 -19.21 10.14
C GLU A 109 -12.22 -18.49 8.88
N LYS A 110 -13.51 -18.15 8.81
CA LYS A 110 -14.09 -17.52 7.63
C LYS A 110 -13.47 -16.16 7.29
N ASP A 111 -13.48 -15.26 8.25
CA ASP A 111 -13.01 -13.88 8.02
C ASP A 111 -11.48 -13.83 8.03
N GLY A 112 -10.84 -14.64 8.88
CA GLY A 112 -9.39 -14.81 8.91
C GLY A 112 -8.82 -15.32 7.59
N GLU A 113 -9.41 -16.36 6.98
CA GLU A 113 -8.97 -16.86 5.67
C GLU A 113 -9.21 -15.84 4.55
N ALA A 114 -10.28 -15.05 4.61
CA ALA A 114 -10.50 -13.97 3.67
C ALA A 114 -9.40 -12.90 3.76
N MET A 115 -9.02 -12.51 4.99
CA MET A 115 -7.93 -11.57 5.25
C MET A 115 -6.57 -12.11 4.79
N VAL A 116 -6.27 -13.38 5.09
CA VAL A 116 -5.01 -14.03 4.67
C VAL A 116 -4.91 -14.06 3.15
N ARG A 117 -5.95 -14.48 2.44
CA ARG A 117 -5.97 -14.48 0.98
C ARG A 117 -5.80 -13.08 0.39
N ALA A 118 -6.56 -12.12 0.88
CA ALA A 118 -6.48 -10.74 0.38
C ALA A 118 -5.07 -10.15 0.58
N SER A 119 -4.48 -10.36 1.76
CA SER A 119 -3.13 -9.85 2.05
C SER A 119 -2.04 -10.63 1.31
N GLY A 120 -2.21 -11.94 1.09
CA GLY A 120 -1.29 -12.74 0.31
C GLY A 120 -1.22 -12.32 -1.15
N ALA A 121 -2.38 -11.97 -1.74
CA ALA A 121 -2.48 -11.51 -3.13
C ALA A 121 -2.12 -10.02 -3.32
N ALA A 122 -1.91 -9.26 -2.24
CA ALA A 122 -1.76 -7.80 -2.33
C ALA A 122 -0.50 -7.38 -3.11
N ALA A 123 0.59 -8.12 -3.01
CA ALA A 123 1.82 -7.82 -3.73
C ALA A 123 1.65 -8.02 -5.25
N ASP A 124 1.03 -9.12 -5.66
CA ASP A 124 0.76 -9.39 -7.06
C ASP A 124 -0.17 -8.34 -7.66
N LEU A 125 -1.20 -7.92 -6.91
CA LEU A 125 -2.08 -6.83 -7.34
C LEU A 125 -1.30 -5.54 -7.66
N VAL A 126 -0.31 -5.18 -6.85
CA VAL A 126 0.51 -3.98 -7.11
C VAL A 126 1.26 -4.12 -8.44
N PHE A 127 1.93 -5.26 -8.68
CA PHE A 127 2.66 -5.48 -9.92
C PHE A 127 1.75 -5.63 -11.14
N ASP A 128 0.56 -6.19 -10.97
CA ASP A 128 -0.46 -6.24 -12.02
C ASP A 128 -0.95 -4.83 -12.39
N LEU A 129 -1.15 -3.94 -11.41
CA LEU A 129 -1.50 -2.54 -11.68
C LEU A 129 -0.37 -1.80 -12.40
N ILE A 130 0.88 -1.96 -11.95
CA ILE A 130 2.06 -1.40 -12.63
C ILE A 130 2.09 -1.83 -14.09
N LYS A 131 1.93 -3.11 -14.36
CA LYS A 131 1.94 -3.67 -15.71
C LYS A 131 0.73 -3.24 -16.54
N ARG A 132 -0.47 -3.27 -15.95
CA ARG A 132 -1.71 -2.93 -16.64
C ARG A 132 -1.76 -1.47 -17.09
N PHE A 133 -1.23 -0.58 -16.27
CA PHE A 133 -1.26 0.86 -16.52
C PHE A 133 0.09 1.40 -16.98
N GLU A 134 1.06 0.51 -17.28
CA GLU A 134 2.40 0.88 -17.75
C GLU A 134 3.06 1.96 -16.85
N ILE A 135 2.94 1.79 -15.52
CA ILE A 135 3.43 2.78 -14.57
C ILE A 135 4.96 2.76 -14.55
N ASP A 136 5.57 3.87 -14.95
CA ASP A 136 7.03 4.07 -14.88
C ASP A 136 7.46 4.40 -13.45
N CYS A 137 7.79 3.35 -12.67
CA CYS A 137 8.10 3.46 -11.24
C CYS A 137 9.27 2.57 -10.79
N ASP A 138 10.11 2.11 -11.71
CA ASP A 138 11.23 1.19 -11.42
C ASP A 138 10.81 -0.08 -10.64
N GLY A 139 9.57 -0.53 -10.79
CA GLY A 139 8.99 -1.66 -10.08
C GLY A 139 9.66 -2.98 -10.47
N GLN A 140 10.22 -3.71 -9.49
CA GLN A 140 10.88 -5.00 -9.70
C GLN A 140 10.25 -6.08 -8.83
N GLN A 141 9.69 -7.12 -9.46
CA GLN A 141 9.11 -8.28 -8.77
C GLN A 141 10.17 -9.39 -8.63
N THR A 142 11.10 -9.21 -7.71
CA THR A 142 12.22 -10.15 -7.47
C THR A 142 11.98 -11.13 -6.33
N GLY A 143 10.81 -11.02 -5.66
CA GLY A 143 10.54 -11.72 -4.41
C GLY A 143 11.18 -11.04 -3.20
N TRP A 144 11.03 -11.65 -2.03
CA TRP A 144 11.71 -11.19 -0.82
C TRP A 144 12.14 -12.38 0.04
N ILE A 145 13.14 -12.16 0.86
CA ILE A 145 13.72 -13.16 1.74
C ILE A 145 13.56 -12.70 3.19
N GLN A 146 13.07 -13.61 4.04
CA GLN A 146 13.06 -13.41 5.48
C GLN A 146 14.11 -14.32 6.11
N ALA A 147 15.24 -13.76 6.48
CA ALA A 147 16.31 -14.50 7.15
C ALA A 147 16.07 -14.59 8.66
N ALA A 148 16.42 -15.73 9.27
CA ALA A 148 16.55 -15.85 10.70
C ALA A 148 17.88 -15.23 11.13
N HIS A 149 17.83 -14.12 11.86
CA HIS A 149 19.06 -13.51 12.41
C HIS A 149 19.46 -14.11 13.78
N MET A 150 18.63 -14.99 14.36
CA MET A 150 18.91 -15.73 15.59
C MET A 150 18.29 -17.13 15.56
N PRO A 151 18.96 -18.13 16.16
CA PRO A 151 18.52 -19.54 16.09
C PRO A 151 17.10 -19.78 16.64
N HIS A 152 16.66 -19.03 17.66
CA HIS A 152 15.33 -19.19 18.23
C HIS A 152 14.20 -18.77 17.27
N MET A 153 14.49 -18.01 16.22
CA MET A 153 13.50 -17.59 15.21
C MET A 153 13.20 -18.69 14.18
N LEU A 154 14.05 -19.68 14.04
CA LEU A 154 13.87 -20.75 13.04
C LEU A 154 12.53 -21.45 13.19
N GLY A 155 12.12 -21.77 14.42
CA GLY A 155 10.85 -22.43 14.68
C GLY A 155 9.63 -21.61 14.22
N ASP A 156 9.68 -20.30 14.35
CA ASP A 156 8.58 -19.44 13.94
C ASP A 156 8.58 -19.24 12.40
N LEU A 157 9.75 -19.15 11.77
CA LEU A 157 9.85 -19.14 10.31
C LEU A 157 9.38 -20.46 9.68
N GLN A 158 9.72 -21.61 10.27
CA GLN A 158 9.22 -22.92 9.80
C GLN A 158 7.69 -22.98 9.87
N LYS A 159 7.09 -22.51 10.97
CA LYS A 159 5.64 -22.45 11.11
C LYS A 159 5.01 -21.51 10.09
N ARG A 160 5.59 -20.30 9.90
CA ARG A 160 5.13 -19.34 8.88
C ARG A 160 5.22 -19.93 7.49
N HIS A 161 6.33 -20.56 7.12
CA HIS A 161 6.49 -21.27 5.86
C HIS A 161 5.39 -22.33 5.66
N GLY A 162 5.16 -23.18 6.67
CA GLY A 162 4.10 -24.21 6.62
C GLY A 162 2.70 -23.61 6.47
N ASP A 163 2.39 -22.51 7.16
CA ASP A 163 1.08 -21.83 7.06
C ASP A 163 0.81 -21.29 5.65
N TRP A 164 1.82 -20.72 5.01
CA TRP A 164 1.69 -20.20 3.64
C TRP A 164 1.72 -21.31 2.59
N ALA A 165 2.58 -22.32 2.76
CA ALA A 165 2.65 -23.49 1.87
C ALA A 165 1.31 -24.26 1.86
N ALA A 166 0.64 -24.40 3.01
CA ALA A 166 -0.69 -25.02 3.11
C ALA A 166 -1.80 -24.25 2.37
N ARG A 167 -1.50 -23.04 1.89
CA ARG A 167 -2.42 -22.17 1.12
C ARG A 167 -1.95 -21.98 -0.32
N ASP A 168 -1.12 -22.89 -0.81
CA ASP A 168 -0.57 -22.88 -2.17
C ASP A 168 0.21 -21.59 -2.50
N ALA A 169 0.71 -20.87 -1.48
CA ALA A 169 1.55 -19.70 -1.70
C ALA A 169 2.92 -20.16 -2.26
N ASN A 170 3.47 -19.39 -3.20
CA ASN A 170 4.79 -19.64 -3.78
C ASN A 170 5.90 -19.25 -2.76
N VAL A 171 6.13 -20.12 -1.80
CA VAL A 171 7.15 -19.95 -0.75
C VAL A 171 8.17 -21.10 -0.80
N ALA A 172 9.43 -20.78 -0.57
CA ALA A 172 10.50 -21.75 -0.51
C ALA A 172 11.28 -21.61 0.80
N TRP A 173 11.64 -22.75 1.39
CA TRP A 173 12.59 -22.79 2.49
C TRP A 173 14.00 -22.75 1.91
N LEU A 174 14.83 -21.83 2.38
CA LEU A 174 16.22 -21.73 1.99
C LEU A 174 17.11 -22.22 3.13
N GLU A 175 18.01 -23.14 2.83
CA GLU A 175 19.09 -23.53 3.74
C GLU A 175 20.17 -22.43 3.76
N ALA A 176 21.04 -22.45 4.78
CA ALA A 176 22.02 -21.40 5.03
C ALA A 176 22.90 -21.08 3.82
N ASP A 177 23.42 -22.12 3.14
CA ASP A 177 24.31 -21.95 1.98
C ASP A 177 23.59 -21.27 0.79
N GLU A 178 22.33 -21.60 0.57
CA GLU A 178 21.52 -20.97 -0.49
C GLU A 178 21.14 -19.55 -0.11
N LEU A 179 20.84 -19.31 1.16
CA LEU A 179 20.56 -17.97 1.68
C LEU A 179 21.78 -17.05 1.49
N SER A 180 22.97 -17.49 1.91
CA SER A 180 24.22 -16.73 1.75
C SER A 180 24.49 -16.37 0.29
N ARG A 181 24.38 -17.34 -0.62
CA ARG A 181 24.54 -17.08 -2.06
C ARG A 181 23.56 -16.05 -2.61
N ARG A 182 22.31 -16.08 -2.17
CA ARG A 182 21.29 -15.11 -2.64
C ARG A 182 21.45 -13.71 -2.03
N MET A 183 22.00 -13.64 -0.83
CA MET A 183 22.24 -12.38 -0.15
C MET A 183 23.61 -11.76 -0.50
N GLY A 184 24.45 -12.49 -1.23
CA GLY A 184 25.79 -12.02 -1.61
C GLY A 184 26.79 -12.04 -0.44
N ASP A 185 26.58 -12.92 0.53
CA ASP A 185 27.46 -13.14 1.68
C ASP A 185 28.27 -14.42 1.39
N ASP A 186 29.36 -14.25 0.63
CA ASP A 186 30.34 -15.29 0.26
C ASP A 186 31.48 -15.37 1.27
#